data_9da222775edb2e7e9b7a02da2264c1d1
#
_entry.id   9da222775edb2e7e9b7a02da2264c1d1
#
_cell.length_a   1.000
_cell.length_b   1.000
_cell.length_c   1.000
_cell.angle_alpha   90.00
_cell.angle_beta   90.00
_cell.angle_gamma   90.00
#
_symmetry.space_group_name_H-M   'P 1'
#
loop_
_entity.id
_entity.type
_entity.pdbx_description
1 polymer ?
#
loop_
_entity_poly.entity_id
_entity_poly.type
_entity_poly.pdbx_seq_one_letter_code
_entity_poly.pdbx_strand_id
1 'polypeptide(L)'
;MNLEEYKKIVKERYPIDPKNLPYYIVYDDFLFPHEFGTLKSYMSSEFPWGISNKLNYDDQNPYLVKKIYDVENRAREEWTAGVDEMPFIAITSRIGMVAMLRLKANMYLNSQVQDIHYPHIDYQFPHQGALFYLDDCDAPTYMSDGVGIESKPNRLLLFNASTAHSSSAPTNINYRQTININYFGGGIRSEYLRMLKDPTVVSEHVPFTITTHGGR
;
A
#
# COMPACT_ATOMS: atom_id res chain seq x y z
N MET A 1 -9.67 -15.29 5.91
CA MET A 1 -9.83 -15.48 7.39
C MET A 1 -10.63 -14.37 8.00
N ASN A 2 -11.12 -14.52 9.24
CA ASN A 2 -11.77 -13.44 10.00
C ASN A 2 -10.74 -12.63 10.82
N LEU A 3 -11.19 -11.51 11.43
CA LEU A 3 -10.30 -10.60 12.16
C LEU A 3 -9.66 -11.20 13.41
N GLU A 4 -10.36 -12.05 14.15
CA GLU A 4 -9.82 -12.68 15.37
C GLU A 4 -8.72 -13.70 15.03
N GLU A 5 -8.92 -14.46 13.97
CA GLU A 5 -7.92 -15.38 13.44
C GLU A 5 -6.68 -14.61 12.93
N TYR A 6 -6.89 -13.49 12.21
CA TYR A 6 -5.82 -12.60 11.77
C TYR A 6 -4.96 -12.12 12.97
N LYS A 7 -5.58 -11.55 14.00
CA LYS A 7 -4.90 -11.07 15.20
C LYS A 7 -4.11 -12.17 15.92
N LYS A 8 -4.67 -13.38 15.98
CA LYS A 8 -3.99 -14.53 16.58
C LYS A 8 -2.73 -14.88 15.80
N ILE A 9 -2.80 -14.99 14.48
CA ILE A 9 -1.65 -15.30 13.61
C ILE A 9 -0.58 -14.21 13.73
N VAL A 10 -0.98 -12.93 13.69
CA VAL A 10 -0.03 -11.81 13.84
C VAL A 10 0.71 -11.91 15.18
N LYS A 11 0.01 -12.13 16.27
CA LYS A 11 0.62 -12.27 17.61
C LYS A 11 1.60 -13.44 17.71
N GLU A 12 1.27 -14.57 17.08
CA GLU A 12 2.07 -15.80 17.15
C GLU A 12 3.30 -15.76 16.23
N ARG A 13 3.14 -15.23 15.00
CA ARG A 13 4.18 -15.31 13.96
C ARG A 13 4.98 -14.02 13.75
N TYR A 14 4.43 -12.88 14.15
CA TYR A 14 5.03 -11.55 13.94
C TYR A 14 5.08 -10.75 15.24
N PRO A 15 5.82 -11.22 16.29
CA PRO A 15 5.93 -10.50 17.54
C PRO A 15 6.53 -9.11 17.30
N ILE A 16 6.03 -8.12 18.03
CA ILE A 16 6.52 -6.75 17.93
C ILE A 16 7.96 -6.67 18.41
N ASP A 17 8.86 -6.24 17.53
CA ASP A 17 10.23 -5.89 17.91
C ASP A 17 10.26 -4.45 18.47
N PRO A 18 10.70 -4.21 19.71
CA PRO A 18 10.81 -2.87 20.28
C PRO A 18 11.69 -1.90 19.48
N LYS A 19 12.58 -2.42 18.63
CA LYS A 19 13.44 -1.61 17.75
C LYS A 19 12.82 -1.34 16.37
N ASN A 20 11.69 -1.98 16.07
CA ASN A 20 11.01 -1.89 14.78
C ASN A 20 9.49 -1.80 15.00
N LEU A 21 9.06 -0.72 15.63
CA LEU A 21 7.66 -0.54 16.02
C LEU A 21 6.75 -0.28 14.81
N PRO A 22 5.51 -0.80 14.84
CA PRO A 22 4.52 -0.47 13.82
C PRO A 22 4.12 1.01 13.90
N TYR A 23 3.97 1.64 12.77
CA TYR A 23 3.32 2.95 12.62
C TYR A 23 2.57 3.00 11.30
N TYR A 24 1.57 3.86 11.21
CA TYR A 24 0.90 4.18 9.96
C TYR A 24 0.23 5.55 9.99
N ILE A 25 0.21 6.20 8.83
CA ILE A 25 -0.29 7.55 8.61
C ILE A 25 -1.11 7.55 7.33
N VAL A 26 -2.28 8.18 7.38
CA VAL A 26 -3.22 8.25 6.25
C VAL A 26 -3.33 9.67 5.74
N TYR A 27 -3.19 9.85 4.43
CA TYR A 27 -3.43 11.11 3.71
C TYR A 27 -4.57 10.89 2.71
N ASP A 28 -5.67 11.62 2.87
CA ASP A 28 -6.76 11.64 1.91
C ASP A 28 -6.53 12.74 0.85
N ASP A 29 -7.10 12.57 -0.36
CA ASP A 29 -6.97 13.48 -1.49
C ASP A 29 -5.50 13.79 -1.85
N PHE A 30 -4.66 12.75 -1.85
CA PHE A 30 -3.20 12.87 -1.95
C PHE A 30 -2.70 13.46 -3.28
N LEU A 31 -3.29 13.07 -4.39
CA LEU A 31 -2.99 13.61 -5.72
C LEU A 31 -3.99 14.70 -6.09
N PHE A 32 -3.57 15.63 -6.98
CA PHE A 32 -4.53 16.53 -7.60
C PHE A 32 -5.56 15.75 -8.43
N PRO A 33 -6.80 16.26 -8.58
CA PRO A 33 -7.86 15.52 -9.27
C PRO A 33 -7.49 15.05 -10.69
N HIS A 34 -6.75 15.86 -11.44
CA HIS A 34 -6.33 15.51 -12.80
C HIS A 34 -5.25 14.41 -12.82
N GLU A 35 -4.32 14.41 -11.86
CA GLU A 35 -3.28 13.37 -11.74
C GLU A 35 -3.91 12.04 -11.34
N PHE A 36 -4.82 12.08 -10.35
CA PHE A 36 -5.57 10.90 -9.95
C PHE A 36 -6.41 10.35 -11.10
N GLY A 37 -7.10 11.21 -11.84
CA GLY A 37 -7.90 10.82 -13.01
C GLY A 37 -7.05 10.15 -14.09
N THR A 38 -5.88 10.70 -14.41
CA THR A 38 -4.92 10.11 -15.37
C THR A 38 -4.45 8.73 -14.93
N LEU A 39 -4.01 8.61 -13.67
CA LEU A 39 -3.56 7.33 -13.10
C LEU A 39 -4.68 6.29 -13.09
N LYS A 40 -5.88 6.66 -12.62
CA LYS A 40 -7.05 5.77 -12.56
C LYS A 40 -7.47 5.29 -13.96
N SER A 41 -7.48 6.17 -14.95
CA SER A 41 -7.78 5.83 -16.34
C SER A 41 -6.77 4.82 -16.88
N TYR A 42 -5.47 5.07 -16.70
CA TYR A 42 -4.41 4.16 -17.13
C TYR A 42 -4.56 2.77 -16.50
N MET A 43 -4.74 2.71 -15.16
CA MET A 43 -4.89 1.46 -14.43
C MET A 43 -6.13 0.65 -14.84
N SER A 44 -7.19 1.31 -15.31
CA SER A 44 -8.46 0.68 -15.66
C SER A 44 -8.55 0.23 -17.12
N SER A 45 -7.78 0.82 -18.05
CA SER A 45 -7.94 0.58 -19.49
C SER A 45 -6.71 -0.02 -20.17
N GLU A 46 -5.51 0.44 -19.82
CA GLU A 46 -4.30 0.15 -20.60
C GLU A 46 -3.24 -0.62 -19.81
N PHE A 47 -3.43 -0.75 -18.50
CA PHE A 47 -2.42 -1.35 -17.63
C PHE A 47 -2.26 -2.86 -17.89
N PRO A 48 -1.03 -3.35 -18.15
CA PRO A 48 -0.77 -4.74 -18.56
C PRO A 48 -0.74 -5.69 -17.35
N TRP A 49 -1.90 -5.99 -16.79
CA TRP A 49 -2.05 -6.88 -15.65
C TRP A 49 -1.53 -8.30 -15.95
N GLY A 50 -0.79 -8.86 -14.99
CA GLY A 50 -0.45 -10.28 -14.98
C GLY A 50 -1.26 -11.03 -13.92
N ILE A 51 -1.35 -12.34 -14.02
CA ILE A 51 -2.05 -13.19 -13.05
C ILE A 51 -1.01 -13.81 -12.11
N SER A 52 -1.25 -13.74 -10.80
CA SER A 52 -0.56 -14.52 -9.78
C SER A 52 -1.52 -15.51 -9.15
N ASN A 53 -1.11 -16.76 -9.05
CA ASN A 53 -1.95 -17.83 -8.48
C ASN A 53 -2.02 -17.79 -6.94
N LYS A 54 -1.20 -16.93 -6.29
CA LYS A 54 -1.17 -16.80 -4.84
C LYS A 54 -0.67 -15.42 -4.43
N LEU A 55 -1.17 -14.90 -3.33
CA LEU A 55 -0.73 -13.64 -2.72
C LEU A 55 0.62 -13.79 -2.01
N ASN A 56 0.78 -14.88 -1.24
CA ASN A 56 2.00 -15.26 -0.55
C ASN A 56 2.04 -16.79 -0.37
N TYR A 57 3.00 -17.32 0.38
CA TYR A 57 3.16 -18.76 0.56
C TYR A 57 1.97 -19.44 1.25
N ASP A 58 1.32 -18.74 2.17
CA ASP A 58 0.23 -19.25 2.99
C ASP A 58 -1.16 -18.88 2.45
N ASP A 59 -1.23 -18.06 1.39
CA ASP A 59 -2.47 -17.59 0.78
C ASP A 59 -2.52 -17.95 -0.71
N GLN A 60 -3.43 -18.82 -1.07
CA GLN A 60 -3.60 -19.37 -2.43
C GLN A 60 -4.61 -18.57 -3.27
N ASN A 61 -5.11 -17.42 -2.77
CA ASN A 61 -6.05 -16.60 -3.52
C ASN A 61 -5.41 -16.00 -4.77
N PRO A 62 -5.95 -16.24 -5.97
CA PRO A 62 -5.44 -15.62 -7.18
C PRO A 62 -5.77 -14.14 -7.21
N TYR A 63 -4.86 -13.35 -7.73
CA TYR A 63 -5.06 -11.91 -7.95
C TYR A 63 -4.28 -11.44 -9.18
N LEU A 64 -4.62 -10.25 -9.68
CA LEU A 64 -3.84 -9.66 -10.74
C LEU A 64 -2.76 -8.74 -10.14
N VAL A 65 -1.59 -8.79 -10.75
CA VAL A 65 -0.42 -8.06 -10.27
C VAL A 65 0.46 -7.65 -11.42
N LYS A 66 1.13 -6.50 -11.26
CA LYS A 66 2.25 -6.12 -12.13
C LYS A 66 3.33 -5.49 -11.27
N LYS A 67 4.54 -6.03 -11.34
CA LYS A 67 5.73 -5.34 -10.82
C LYS A 67 6.17 -4.31 -11.86
N ILE A 68 6.30 -3.07 -11.43
CA ILE A 68 6.75 -1.95 -12.26
C ILE A 68 8.24 -1.75 -12.04
N TYR A 69 8.67 -1.90 -10.76
CA TYR A 69 10.07 -1.88 -10.37
C TYR A 69 10.30 -2.89 -9.24
N ASP A 70 11.43 -3.59 -9.25
CA ASP A 70 11.82 -4.52 -8.20
C ASP A 70 13.34 -4.64 -8.14
N VAL A 71 13.96 -4.21 -7.04
CA VAL A 71 15.43 -4.23 -6.88
C VAL A 71 16.02 -5.64 -6.93
N GLU A 72 15.28 -6.64 -6.47
CA GLU A 72 15.71 -8.05 -6.47
C GLU A 72 15.65 -8.70 -7.86
N ASN A 73 14.82 -8.15 -8.74
CA ASN A 73 14.52 -8.73 -10.05
C ASN A 73 14.86 -7.83 -11.23
N ARG A 74 15.83 -6.92 -11.09
CA ARG A 74 16.27 -6.01 -12.15
C ARG A 74 16.66 -6.72 -13.47
N ALA A 75 17.04 -7.99 -13.42
CA ALA A 75 17.42 -8.78 -14.58
C ALA A 75 16.23 -9.38 -15.35
N ARG A 76 15.00 -9.21 -14.89
CA ARG A 76 13.79 -9.76 -15.53
C ARG A 76 12.98 -8.65 -16.17
N GLU A 77 13.40 -8.21 -17.36
CA GLU A 77 12.67 -7.23 -18.18
C GLU A 77 11.20 -7.62 -18.44
N GLU A 78 10.89 -8.91 -18.46
CA GLU A 78 9.55 -9.46 -18.66
C GLU A 78 8.52 -8.94 -17.65
N TRP A 79 8.94 -8.52 -16.46
CA TRP A 79 8.03 -8.11 -15.37
C TRP A 79 7.60 -6.65 -15.47
N THR A 80 8.40 -5.81 -16.12
CA THR A 80 8.12 -4.39 -16.33
C THR A 80 7.67 -4.08 -17.78
N ALA A 81 7.76 -5.07 -18.68
CA ALA A 81 7.42 -4.88 -20.08
C ALA A 81 5.99 -4.32 -20.27
N GLY A 82 5.88 -3.30 -21.08
CA GLY A 82 4.61 -2.67 -21.45
C GLY A 82 4.02 -1.71 -20.41
N VAL A 83 4.73 -1.41 -19.31
CA VAL A 83 4.27 -0.42 -18.32
C VAL A 83 4.76 0.96 -18.69
N ASP A 84 3.84 1.93 -18.74
CA ASP A 84 4.18 3.35 -18.71
C ASP A 84 4.39 3.76 -17.23
N GLU A 85 5.59 4.20 -16.89
CA GLU A 85 5.94 4.62 -15.52
C GLU A 85 5.46 6.04 -15.19
N MET A 86 5.19 6.86 -16.19
CA MET A 86 4.83 8.28 -16.03
C MET A 86 3.66 8.52 -15.06
N PRO A 87 2.55 7.74 -15.10
CA PRO A 87 1.43 7.95 -14.19
C PRO A 87 1.78 7.77 -12.71
N PHE A 88 2.84 7.00 -12.39
CA PHE A 88 3.26 6.74 -11.00
C PHE A 88 4.18 7.82 -10.43
N ILE A 89 4.77 8.66 -11.29
CA ILE A 89 5.69 9.75 -10.87
C ILE A 89 4.98 10.72 -9.93
N ALA A 90 3.70 10.98 -10.13
CA ALA A 90 2.92 11.86 -9.25
C ALA A 90 2.93 11.39 -7.79
N ILE A 91 2.94 10.07 -7.53
CA ILE A 91 3.05 9.50 -6.18
C ILE A 91 4.51 9.52 -5.72
N THR A 92 5.41 8.93 -6.52
CA THR A 92 6.79 8.67 -6.12
C THR A 92 7.60 9.95 -5.91
N SER A 93 7.28 11.04 -6.62
CA SER A 93 7.93 12.34 -6.44
C SER A 93 7.54 13.05 -5.13
N ARG A 94 6.37 12.73 -4.54
CA ARG A 94 5.85 13.40 -3.34
C ARG A 94 6.26 12.72 -2.04
N ILE A 95 6.47 11.41 -2.06
CA ILE A 95 7.01 10.70 -0.90
C ILE A 95 8.50 11.00 -0.73
N GLY A 96 8.96 11.08 0.51
CA GLY A 96 10.36 11.36 0.87
C GLY A 96 11.30 10.19 0.59
N MET A 97 11.18 9.58 -0.58
CA MET A 97 11.95 8.42 -1.00
C MET A 97 13.40 8.78 -1.34
N VAL A 98 14.34 8.06 -0.74
CA VAL A 98 15.77 8.11 -1.06
C VAL A 98 16.15 6.99 -2.03
N ALA A 99 15.62 5.80 -1.81
CA ALA A 99 15.83 4.64 -2.68
C ALA A 99 14.58 3.78 -2.75
N MET A 100 14.17 3.42 -3.97
CA MET A 100 13.05 2.50 -4.22
C MET A 100 13.53 1.06 -4.13
N LEU A 101 12.78 0.23 -3.41
CA LEU A 101 12.96 -1.22 -3.35
C LEU A 101 12.03 -1.93 -4.32
N ARG A 102 10.75 -1.54 -4.31
CA ARG A 102 9.73 -2.14 -5.18
C ARG A 102 8.59 -1.16 -5.45
N LEU A 103 8.09 -1.17 -6.66
CA LEU A 103 6.82 -0.55 -7.07
C LEU A 103 5.97 -1.64 -7.73
N LYS A 104 4.80 -1.91 -7.17
CA LYS A 104 3.91 -2.99 -7.59
C LYS A 104 2.46 -2.52 -7.60
N ALA A 105 1.74 -2.82 -8.66
CA ALA A 105 0.28 -2.69 -8.72
C ALA A 105 -0.39 -4.02 -8.40
N ASN A 106 -1.46 -3.98 -7.60
CA ASN A 106 -2.27 -5.16 -7.26
C ASN A 106 -3.74 -4.89 -7.60
N MET A 107 -4.44 -5.94 -8.05
CA MET A 107 -5.88 -5.95 -8.24
C MET A 107 -6.46 -7.22 -7.61
N TYR A 108 -7.24 -7.04 -6.55
CA TYR A 108 -7.94 -8.12 -5.84
C TYR A 108 -9.35 -8.22 -6.38
N LEU A 109 -9.76 -9.41 -6.82
CA LEU A 109 -11.08 -9.66 -7.36
C LEU A 109 -12.12 -9.81 -6.25
N ASN A 110 -13.40 -9.59 -6.59
CA ASN A 110 -14.52 -9.82 -5.68
C ASN A 110 -14.53 -11.27 -5.19
N SER A 111 -14.72 -11.48 -3.90
CA SER A 111 -14.70 -12.80 -3.26
C SER A 111 -16.07 -13.26 -2.73
N GLN A 112 -17.15 -12.51 -2.94
CA GLN A 112 -18.51 -12.72 -2.40
C GLN A 112 -18.59 -12.74 -0.86
N VAL A 113 -17.52 -13.08 -0.17
CA VAL A 113 -17.41 -13.07 1.28
C VAL A 113 -16.15 -12.29 1.64
N GLN A 114 -16.27 -11.39 2.62
CA GLN A 114 -15.10 -10.62 3.06
C GLN A 114 -14.04 -11.57 3.63
N ASP A 115 -12.90 -11.61 3.00
CA ASP A 115 -11.78 -12.47 3.34
C ASP A 115 -10.52 -11.64 3.58
N ILE A 116 -10.00 -11.70 4.79
CA ILE A 116 -8.70 -11.11 5.13
C ILE A 116 -7.63 -12.09 4.66
N HIS A 117 -6.73 -11.62 3.81
CA HIS A 117 -5.62 -12.42 3.32
C HIS A 117 -4.63 -12.75 4.46
N TYR A 118 -3.72 -13.68 4.20
CA TYR A 118 -2.76 -14.08 5.22
C TYR A 118 -1.78 -12.92 5.52
N PRO A 119 -1.50 -12.61 6.82
CA PRO A 119 -0.58 -11.54 7.19
C PRO A 119 0.84 -11.83 6.72
N HIS A 120 1.55 -10.78 6.34
CA HIS A 120 2.93 -10.84 5.90
C HIS A 120 3.69 -9.55 6.23
N ILE A 121 4.99 -9.60 6.08
CA ILE A 121 5.89 -8.45 6.00
C ILE A 121 6.49 -8.41 4.60
N ASP A 122 6.75 -7.23 4.08
CA ASP A 122 7.27 -7.11 2.71
C ASP A 122 8.75 -7.53 2.61
N TYR A 123 9.60 -7.08 3.55
CA TYR A 123 11.00 -7.49 3.69
C TYR A 123 11.38 -7.62 5.16
N GLN A 124 12.40 -8.44 5.47
CA GLN A 124 12.86 -8.75 6.82
C GLN A 124 13.64 -7.60 7.51
N PHE A 125 13.99 -6.55 6.78
CA PHE A 125 14.72 -5.38 7.28
C PHE A 125 13.80 -4.16 7.38
N PRO A 126 14.09 -3.18 8.26
CA PRO A 126 13.30 -1.97 8.40
C PRO A 126 13.25 -1.15 7.11
N HIS A 127 12.04 -0.85 6.63
CA HIS A 127 11.80 -0.03 5.44
C HIS A 127 10.39 0.58 5.48
N GLN A 128 10.18 1.59 4.64
CA GLN A 128 8.88 2.26 4.50
C GLN A 128 8.00 1.57 3.47
N GLY A 129 6.71 1.54 3.73
CA GLY A 129 5.68 1.22 2.77
C GLY A 129 4.82 2.44 2.45
N ALA A 130 4.44 2.60 1.19
CA ALA A 130 3.41 3.52 0.75
C ALA A 130 2.38 2.74 -0.07
N LEU A 131 1.14 2.67 0.41
CA LEU A 131 0.04 2.03 -0.28
C LEU A 131 -0.95 3.08 -0.75
N PHE A 132 -1.12 3.18 -2.06
CA PHE A 132 -2.05 4.13 -2.68
C PHE A 132 -3.29 3.39 -3.17
N TYR A 133 -4.47 3.89 -2.78
CA TYR A 133 -5.76 3.28 -3.08
C TYR A 133 -6.43 3.96 -4.26
N LEU A 134 -7.00 3.15 -5.15
CA LEU A 134 -7.68 3.63 -6.35
C LEU A 134 -9.20 3.52 -6.26
N ASP A 135 -9.72 2.70 -5.36
CA ASP A 135 -11.13 2.34 -5.30
C ASP A 135 -11.75 2.61 -3.93
N ASP A 136 -13.06 2.90 -3.92
CA ASP A 136 -13.89 2.91 -2.72
C ASP A 136 -14.56 1.55 -2.57
N CYS A 137 -14.23 0.82 -1.50
CA CYS A 137 -14.79 -0.50 -1.27
C CYS A 137 -14.69 -0.93 0.20
N ASP A 138 -15.40 -2.02 0.52
CA ASP A 138 -15.46 -2.65 1.82
C ASP A 138 -14.24 -3.53 2.18
N ALA A 139 -13.16 -3.44 1.40
CA ALA A 139 -11.95 -4.23 1.59
C ALA A 139 -10.82 -3.38 2.21
N PRO A 140 -10.67 -3.32 3.55
CA PRO A 140 -9.60 -2.59 4.20
C PRO A 140 -8.24 -3.27 4.05
N THR A 141 -7.18 -2.51 4.32
CA THR A 141 -5.86 -3.06 4.63
C THR A 141 -5.73 -3.17 6.14
N TYR A 142 -5.45 -4.37 6.65
CA TYR A 142 -5.31 -4.61 8.09
C TYR A 142 -3.86 -4.44 8.54
N MET A 143 -3.66 -3.71 9.63
CA MET A 143 -2.38 -3.46 10.26
C MET A 143 -2.12 -4.45 11.39
N SER A 144 -0.90 -4.51 11.90
CA SER A 144 -0.47 -5.49 12.93
C SER A 144 -1.28 -5.45 14.24
N ASP A 145 -1.90 -4.33 14.55
CA ASP A 145 -2.81 -4.15 15.71
C ASP A 145 -4.25 -4.59 15.42
N GLY A 146 -4.54 -5.00 14.17
CA GLY A 146 -5.86 -5.37 13.72
C GLY A 146 -6.74 -4.21 13.28
N VAL A 147 -6.21 -2.98 13.23
CA VAL A 147 -6.94 -1.84 12.67
C VAL A 147 -7.04 -1.99 11.16
N GLY A 148 -8.24 -1.83 10.61
CA GLY A 148 -8.52 -1.82 9.18
C GLY A 148 -8.47 -0.40 8.62
N ILE A 149 -7.58 -0.17 7.66
CA ILE A 149 -7.52 1.09 6.90
C ILE A 149 -8.43 0.96 5.68
N GLU A 150 -9.52 1.73 5.67
CA GLU A 150 -10.52 1.71 4.60
C GLU A 150 -9.91 2.04 3.24
N SER A 151 -10.35 1.33 2.22
CA SER A 151 -10.02 1.62 0.82
C SER A 151 -10.87 2.80 0.35
N LYS A 152 -10.23 3.96 0.13
CA LYS A 152 -10.83 5.17 -0.44
C LYS A 152 -10.02 5.65 -1.64
N PRO A 153 -10.65 6.12 -2.72
CA PRO A 153 -9.93 6.61 -3.88
C PRO A 153 -9.05 7.82 -3.49
N ASN A 154 -7.86 7.88 -4.08
CA ASN A 154 -6.90 8.95 -3.83
C ASN A 154 -6.38 9.04 -2.37
N ARG A 155 -6.43 7.93 -1.63
CA ARG A 155 -5.86 7.79 -0.29
C ARG A 155 -4.45 7.22 -0.37
N LEU A 156 -3.51 7.80 0.37
CA LEU A 156 -2.18 7.25 0.62
C LEU A 156 -2.06 6.78 2.07
N LEU A 157 -1.64 5.56 2.28
CA LEU A 157 -1.22 5.00 3.56
C LEU A 157 0.31 4.90 3.57
N LEU A 158 0.98 5.61 4.48
CA LEU A 158 2.39 5.41 4.80
C LEU A 158 2.49 4.54 6.05
N PHE A 159 3.36 3.52 6.04
CA PHE A 159 3.46 2.59 7.15
C PHE A 159 4.84 1.91 7.23
N ASN A 160 5.11 1.28 8.34
CA ASN A 160 6.26 0.40 8.49
C ASN A 160 5.96 -0.95 7.83
N ALA A 161 6.43 -1.16 6.60
CA ALA A 161 6.14 -2.37 5.82
C ALA A 161 6.95 -3.60 6.25
N SER A 162 7.89 -3.45 7.19
CA SER A 162 8.55 -4.56 7.87
C SER A 162 7.79 -5.04 9.12
N THR A 163 6.60 -4.50 9.40
CA THR A 163 5.64 -5.01 10.39
C THR A 163 4.47 -5.71 9.69
N ALA A 164 3.82 -6.63 10.40
CA ALA A 164 2.75 -7.43 9.80
C ALA A 164 1.58 -6.58 9.32
N HIS A 165 1.12 -6.87 8.13
CA HIS A 165 -0.06 -6.26 7.51
C HIS A 165 -0.71 -7.24 6.53
N SER A 166 -1.92 -6.95 6.12
CA SER A 166 -2.66 -7.78 5.18
C SER A 166 -3.62 -6.97 4.32
N SER A 167 -3.83 -7.41 3.09
CA SER A 167 -4.94 -6.95 2.25
C SER A 167 -6.20 -7.76 2.51
N SER A 168 -7.32 -7.34 1.92
CA SER A 168 -8.55 -8.10 1.85
C SER A 168 -9.19 -7.97 0.47
N ALA A 169 -10.07 -8.92 0.14
CA ALA A 169 -10.83 -8.89 -1.11
C ALA A 169 -12.14 -8.11 -0.93
N PRO A 170 -12.59 -7.34 -1.95
CA PRO A 170 -13.85 -6.61 -1.89
C PRO A 170 -15.04 -7.54 -2.10
N THR A 171 -16.20 -7.15 -1.51
CA THR A 171 -17.47 -7.82 -1.75
C THR A 171 -18.50 -6.94 -2.46
N ASN A 172 -18.33 -5.62 -2.40
CA ASN A 172 -19.28 -4.63 -2.91
C ASN A 172 -18.93 -4.03 -4.28
N ILE A 173 -17.74 -4.36 -4.82
CA ILE A 173 -17.30 -3.99 -6.17
C ILE A 173 -16.62 -5.18 -6.85
N ASN A 174 -16.42 -5.11 -8.18
CA ASN A 174 -15.84 -6.22 -8.94
C ASN A 174 -14.37 -6.49 -8.63
N TYR A 175 -13.62 -5.43 -8.33
CA TYR A 175 -12.20 -5.51 -7.98
C TYR A 175 -11.73 -4.29 -7.20
N ARG A 176 -10.67 -4.45 -6.42
CA ARG A 176 -9.96 -3.41 -5.69
C ARG A 176 -8.54 -3.26 -6.23
N GLN A 177 -8.16 -2.06 -6.63
CA GLN A 177 -6.81 -1.75 -7.13
C GLN A 177 -6.00 -0.96 -6.09
N THR A 178 -4.73 -1.32 -5.93
CA THR A 178 -3.77 -0.59 -5.09
C THR A 178 -2.40 -0.54 -5.74
N ILE A 179 -1.63 0.50 -5.40
CA ILE A 179 -0.22 0.64 -5.77
C ILE A 179 0.60 0.55 -4.50
N ASN A 180 1.49 -0.44 -4.41
CA ASN A 180 2.37 -0.67 -3.26
C ASN A 180 3.81 -0.26 -3.62
N ILE A 181 4.39 0.62 -2.82
CA ILE A 181 5.75 1.13 -2.96
C ILE A 181 6.52 0.79 -1.69
N ASN A 182 7.61 0.04 -1.83
CA ASN A 182 8.56 -0.18 -0.74
C ASN A 182 9.81 0.64 -0.99
N TYR A 183 10.31 1.36 0.02
CA TYR A 183 11.40 2.29 -0.16
C TYR A 183 12.16 2.57 1.15
N PHE A 184 13.37 3.12 1.00
CA PHE A 184 14.08 3.80 2.08
C PHE A 184 13.84 5.30 1.99
N GLY A 185 13.54 5.94 3.12
CA GLY A 185 13.32 7.38 3.16
C GLY A 185 12.48 7.84 4.34
N GLY A 186 11.91 9.04 4.21
CA GLY A 186 11.01 9.64 5.20
C GLY A 186 9.53 9.58 4.79
N GLY A 187 8.75 10.51 5.33
CA GLY A 187 7.34 10.70 5.01
C GLY A 187 7.10 11.40 3.68
N ILE A 188 6.28 12.45 3.70
CA ILE A 188 6.01 13.29 2.53
C ILE A 188 7.08 14.39 2.44
N ARG A 189 7.52 14.72 1.23
CA ARG A 189 8.44 15.83 1.00
C ARG A 189 7.81 17.16 1.42
N SER A 190 8.59 18.01 2.07
CA SER A 190 8.11 19.24 2.71
C SER A 190 7.40 20.20 1.76
N GLU A 191 7.81 20.26 0.50
CA GLU A 191 7.19 21.09 -0.53
C GLU A 191 5.73 20.70 -0.84
N TYR A 192 5.36 19.42 -0.61
CA TYR A 192 4.00 18.91 -0.85
C TYR A 192 3.11 18.92 0.40
N LEU A 193 3.69 18.94 1.60
CA LEU A 193 2.92 18.93 2.86
C LEU A 193 1.88 20.05 2.93
N ARG A 194 2.20 21.26 2.40
CA ARG A 194 1.28 22.41 2.40
C ARG A 194 0.03 22.22 1.53
N MET A 195 0.05 21.26 0.61
CA MET A 195 -1.04 20.98 -0.33
C MET A 195 -1.96 19.88 0.17
N LEU A 196 -1.54 19.14 1.20
CA LEU A 196 -2.30 18.03 1.76
C LEU A 196 -3.15 18.49 2.93
N LYS A 197 -4.28 17.84 3.12
CA LYS A 197 -5.06 17.92 4.37
C LYS A 197 -4.22 17.33 5.51
N ASP A 198 -4.53 17.74 6.74
CA ASP A 198 -3.89 17.15 7.91
C ASP A 198 -4.03 15.64 7.92
N PRO A 199 -2.93 14.90 8.11
CA PRO A 199 -2.97 13.45 8.09
C PRO A 199 -3.65 12.90 9.34
N THR A 200 -4.30 11.74 9.20
CA THR A 200 -4.68 10.92 10.35
C THR A 200 -3.48 10.10 10.79
N VAL A 201 -2.93 10.40 11.97
CA VAL A 201 -1.82 9.66 12.59
C VAL A 201 -2.41 8.66 13.58
N VAL A 202 -2.08 7.40 13.44
CA VAL A 202 -2.66 6.33 14.27
C VAL A 202 -1.60 5.68 15.19
N SER A 203 -0.33 6.11 15.10
CA SER A 203 0.74 5.62 15.97
C SER A 203 1.63 6.75 16.46
N GLU A 204 1.99 6.73 17.74
CA GLU A 204 2.94 7.68 18.37
C GLU A 204 4.40 7.47 17.94
N HIS A 205 4.71 6.35 17.26
CA HIS A 205 6.09 5.92 16.94
C HIS A 205 6.50 6.21 15.50
N VAL A 206 6.15 7.38 14.97
CA VAL A 206 6.54 7.75 13.60
C VAL A 206 8.01 8.17 13.57
N PRO A 207 8.88 7.54 12.76
CA PRO A 207 10.32 7.78 12.76
C PRO A 207 10.75 9.09 12.06
N PHE A 208 9.81 9.95 11.69
CA PHE A 208 10.07 11.23 11.02
C PHE A 208 9.08 12.30 11.50
N THR A 209 9.47 13.57 11.37
CA THR A 209 8.61 14.69 11.78
C THR A 209 7.43 14.84 10.82
N ILE A 210 6.21 14.80 11.37
CA ILE A 210 4.98 15.15 10.66
C ILE A 210 4.73 16.63 10.92
N THR A 211 4.75 17.45 9.87
CA THR A 211 4.30 18.84 9.98
C THR A 211 2.79 18.86 9.79
N THR A 212 2.04 18.97 10.89
CA THR A 212 0.62 19.28 10.84
C THR A 212 0.47 20.79 10.68
N HIS A 213 -0.34 21.23 9.74
CA HIS A 213 -0.76 22.63 9.68
C HIS A 213 -1.83 22.83 10.74
N GLY A 214 -1.40 23.23 11.95
CA GLY A 214 -2.35 23.66 12.98
C GLY A 214 -3.25 24.75 12.40
N GLY A 215 -4.54 24.43 12.29
CA GLY A 215 -5.55 25.40 11.91
C GLY A 215 -5.50 26.60 12.87
N ARG A 216 -5.33 27.78 12.32
CA ARG A 216 -5.74 29.04 12.94
C ARG A 216 -7.05 29.47 12.33
#